data_21e9a7e4eff05e4b4da7eb37c008f4f0
#
_entry.id   21e9a7e4eff05e4b4da7eb37c008f4f0
#
_cell.length_a   1.000
_cell.length_b   1.000
_cell.length_c   1.000
_cell.angle_alpha   90.00
_cell.angle_beta   90.00
_cell.angle_gamma   90.00
#
_symmetry.space_group_name_H-M   'P 1'
#
loop_
_entity.id
_entity.type
_entity.pdbx_description
1 polymer ?
#
loop_
_entity_poly.entity_id
_entity_poly.type
_entity_poly.pdbx_seq_one_letter_code
_entity_poly.pdbx_strand_id
1 'polypeptide(L)'
;MKKPVAFIIFNRPDTTAIVFEEIRKYAPDQLFVIADGPRAHKKDEAQLCEKTRAVLQVNWDCDVTYIYSEENLGCRKRISSGLDEVFSYVEDAIILEDDCVPHEDFFAYCEDLLDYYKDDEKIMAISGNNFQTDDFEIEESYYFSIFPHCWGWATWRNSWGKMDVEMKSWPNYKVSGDFDQLCYDVFFKEYWTTIYNDTYLGKIDTWDYQWTYSCWYHKGLAILPNKNLVSNIGFRENATHTTSENKLLENLPTFKMNFPLKHPTCIKINFEADFYVSENIFFVNDLKERAMTDSMKIKLFKYLMDKNNLEELFKNKVYIFGTAELGEIINSFFKVNGYSIEKFMVNKLSENNQELNGIEVVEPTRLFEKEAKIIVSIEGNHDKEIIAKLKQIFKEDRVEIFSWKDFI
;
A
#
# COMPACT_ATOMS: atom_id res chain seq x y z
N MET A 1 -17.81 7.62 -31.64
CA MET A 1 -18.60 7.62 -30.39
C MET A 1 -17.61 7.52 -29.24
N LYS A 2 -17.69 8.40 -28.25
CA LYS A 2 -16.81 8.36 -27.09
C LYS A 2 -17.13 7.15 -26.21
N LYS A 3 -16.14 6.64 -25.53
CA LYS A 3 -16.33 5.48 -24.66
C LYS A 3 -17.24 5.83 -23.47
N PRO A 4 -18.09 4.88 -23.02
CA PRO A 4 -18.90 5.04 -21.81
C PRO A 4 -18.03 5.29 -20.58
N VAL A 5 -18.54 6.14 -19.67
CA VAL A 5 -17.88 6.38 -18.38
C VAL A 5 -18.78 5.87 -17.25
N ALA A 6 -18.23 5.05 -16.35
CA ALA A 6 -18.83 4.68 -15.08
C ALA A 6 -18.19 5.50 -13.97
N PHE A 7 -18.97 6.35 -13.32
CA PHE A 7 -18.52 7.24 -12.25
C PHE A 7 -19.06 6.77 -10.91
N ILE A 8 -18.16 6.37 -10.01
CA ILE A 8 -18.49 5.83 -8.69
C ILE A 8 -18.36 6.94 -7.66
N ILE A 9 -19.45 7.24 -6.96
CA ILE A 9 -19.52 8.33 -5.97
C ILE A 9 -20.13 7.84 -4.66
N PHE A 10 -19.91 8.57 -3.57
CA PHE A 10 -20.56 8.25 -2.30
C PHE A 10 -21.02 9.51 -1.53
N ASN A 11 -20.15 10.09 -0.69
CA ASN A 11 -20.50 11.15 0.26
C ASN A 11 -19.48 12.29 0.30
N ARG A 12 -18.71 12.51 -0.78
CA ARG A 12 -17.63 13.50 -0.89
C ARG A 12 -17.93 14.53 -2.00
N PRO A 13 -18.80 15.53 -1.79
CA PRO A 13 -19.21 16.44 -2.84
C PRO A 13 -18.08 17.30 -3.42
N ASP A 14 -17.05 17.59 -2.64
CA ASP A 14 -15.90 18.40 -3.02
C ASP A 14 -14.98 17.66 -4.02
N THR A 15 -14.54 16.45 -3.72
CA THR A 15 -13.72 15.64 -4.65
C THR A 15 -14.52 15.21 -5.86
N THR A 16 -15.80 14.80 -5.65
CA THR A 16 -16.73 14.47 -6.74
C THR A 16 -16.82 15.62 -7.77
N ALA A 17 -16.90 16.89 -7.30
CA ALA A 17 -16.97 18.03 -8.20
C ALA A 17 -15.70 18.17 -9.07
N ILE A 18 -14.53 17.90 -8.51
CA ILE A 18 -13.26 17.97 -9.23
C ILE A 18 -13.19 16.91 -10.32
N VAL A 19 -13.47 15.64 -9.97
CA VAL A 19 -13.43 14.54 -10.95
C VAL A 19 -14.52 14.70 -12.01
N PHE A 20 -15.72 15.12 -11.60
CA PHE A 20 -16.83 15.33 -12.53
C PHE A 20 -16.54 16.43 -13.56
N GLU A 21 -15.73 17.44 -13.21
CA GLU A 21 -15.30 18.47 -14.17
C GLU A 21 -14.42 17.88 -15.27
N GLU A 22 -13.55 16.91 -14.97
CA GLU A 22 -12.76 16.23 -16.00
C GLU A 22 -13.64 15.34 -16.90
N ILE A 23 -14.63 14.65 -16.31
CA ILE A 23 -15.64 13.90 -17.08
C ILE A 23 -16.44 14.84 -17.99
N ARG A 24 -16.79 16.04 -17.52
CA ARG A 24 -17.49 17.04 -18.32
C ARG A 24 -16.66 17.53 -19.51
N LYS A 25 -15.36 17.76 -19.33
CA LYS A 25 -14.45 18.13 -20.42
C LYS A 25 -14.35 17.02 -21.47
N TYR A 26 -14.28 15.79 -21.02
CA TYR A 26 -14.33 14.64 -21.93
C TYR A 26 -15.70 14.52 -22.60
N ALA A 27 -16.79 14.84 -21.93
CA ALA A 27 -18.18 14.80 -22.42
C ALA A 27 -18.53 13.45 -23.08
N PRO A 28 -18.60 12.33 -22.31
CA PRO A 28 -18.95 11.02 -22.87
C PRO A 28 -20.37 11.00 -23.43
N ASP A 29 -20.63 10.16 -24.45
CA ASP A 29 -21.98 9.95 -24.98
C ASP A 29 -22.89 9.19 -24.01
N GLN A 30 -22.30 8.36 -23.12
CA GLN A 30 -22.98 7.59 -22.07
C GLN A 30 -22.26 7.75 -20.72
N LEU A 31 -23.04 8.09 -19.69
CA LEU A 31 -22.53 8.23 -18.33
C LEU A 31 -23.36 7.36 -17.36
N PHE A 32 -22.72 6.45 -16.69
CA PHE A 32 -23.29 5.65 -15.62
C PHE A 32 -22.83 6.21 -14.29
N VAL A 33 -23.76 6.53 -13.38
CA VAL A 33 -23.42 7.04 -12.04
C VAL A 33 -23.79 5.99 -11.00
N ILE A 34 -22.80 5.40 -10.38
CA ILE A 34 -22.95 4.41 -9.33
C ILE A 34 -22.83 5.12 -7.99
N ALA A 35 -23.87 5.07 -7.14
CA ALA A 35 -23.83 5.66 -5.81
C ALA A 35 -24.39 4.74 -4.74
N ASP A 36 -23.68 4.66 -3.59
CA ASP A 36 -24.19 3.94 -2.42
C ASP A 36 -25.16 4.80 -1.62
N GLY A 37 -25.96 4.14 -0.77
CA GLY A 37 -26.82 4.79 0.22
C GLY A 37 -26.04 5.16 1.48
N PRO A 38 -26.60 6.05 2.33
CA PRO A 38 -25.95 6.47 3.56
C PRO A 38 -25.96 5.35 4.61
N ARG A 39 -24.90 5.31 5.44
CA ARG A 39 -24.84 4.40 6.60
C ARG A 39 -25.79 4.88 7.69
N ALA A 40 -26.74 4.03 8.09
CA ALA A 40 -27.82 4.39 9.01
C ALA A 40 -27.34 4.94 10.38
N HIS A 41 -26.14 4.55 10.82
CA HIS A 41 -25.56 4.98 12.10
C HIS A 41 -24.73 6.28 12.01
N LYS A 42 -24.51 6.83 10.81
CA LYS A 42 -23.74 8.05 10.57
C LYS A 42 -24.69 9.24 10.42
N LYS A 43 -24.70 10.15 11.42
CA LYS A 43 -25.43 11.40 11.30
C LYS A 43 -24.90 12.23 10.14
N ASP A 44 -25.80 12.93 9.46
CA ASP A 44 -25.49 13.86 8.35
C ASP A 44 -24.96 13.21 7.05
N GLU A 45 -24.70 11.88 7.03
CA GLU A 45 -24.20 11.22 5.84
C GLU A 45 -25.23 11.21 4.70
N ALA A 46 -26.53 11.07 5.03
CA ALA A 46 -27.62 11.18 4.04
C ALA A 46 -27.56 12.54 3.31
N GLN A 47 -27.35 13.63 4.05
CA GLN A 47 -27.22 14.97 3.45
C GLN A 47 -25.96 15.11 2.60
N LEU A 48 -24.84 14.44 2.98
CA LEU A 48 -23.62 14.42 2.18
C LEU A 48 -23.84 13.64 0.88
N CYS A 49 -24.49 12.47 0.92
CA CYS A 49 -24.85 11.71 -0.28
C CYS A 49 -25.74 12.53 -1.23
N GLU A 50 -26.75 13.22 -0.72
CA GLU A 50 -27.59 14.10 -1.51
C GLU A 50 -26.80 15.25 -2.15
N LYS A 51 -25.94 15.92 -1.40
CA LYS A 51 -25.06 16.97 -1.91
C LYS A 51 -24.10 16.45 -2.99
N THR A 52 -23.56 15.25 -2.79
CA THR A 52 -22.67 14.60 -3.76
C THR A 52 -23.40 14.31 -5.06
N ARG A 53 -24.60 13.73 -4.98
CA ARG A 53 -25.45 13.49 -6.16
C ARG A 53 -25.85 14.79 -6.87
N ALA A 54 -26.10 15.89 -6.12
CA ALA A 54 -26.46 17.20 -6.68
C ALA A 54 -25.32 17.91 -7.43
N VAL A 55 -24.07 17.49 -7.23
CA VAL A 55 -22.91 18.00 -7.99
C VAL A 55 -23.01 17.68 -9.48
N LEU A 56 -23.67 16.56 -9.84
CA LEU A 56 -23.68 15.99 -11.18
C LEU A 56 -24.64 16.76 -12.11
N GLN A 57 -24.22 17.93 -12.56
CA GLN A 57 -24.97 18.74 -13.50
C GLN A 57 -24.50 18.45 -14.93
N VAL A 58 -25.12 17.45 -15.57
CA VAL A 58 -24.83 17.10 -16.98
C VAL A 58 -25.43 18.14 -17.90
N ASN A 59 -24.62 18.88 -18.62
CA ASN A 59 -25.02 19.99 -19.51
C ASN A 59 -24.49 19.80 -20.94
N TRP A 60 -24.15 18.59 -21.34
CA TRP A 60 -23.83 18.17 -22.70
C TRP A 60 -24.79 17.06 -23.15
N ASP A 61 -24.78 16.73 -24.42
CA ASP A 61 -25.61 15.65 -24.99
C ASP A 61 -25.05 14.31 -24.51
N CYS A 62 -25.78 13.64 -23.59
CA CYS A 62 -25.32 12.45 -22.88
C CYS A 62 -26.52 11.62 -22.40
N ASP A 63 -26.49 10.35 -22.65
CA ASP A 63 -27.41 9.39 -22.03
C ASP A 63 -26.89 9.03 -20.62
N VAL A 64 -27.66 9.43 -19.60
CA VAL A 64 -27.26 9.26 -18.19
C VAL A 64 -28.09 8.19 -17.51
N THR A 65 -27.42 7.17 -16.97
CA THR A 65 -28.04 6.12 -16.17
C THR A 65 -27.58 6.24 -14.70
N TYR A 66 -28.54 6.43 -13.78
CA TYR A 66 -28.29 6.52 -12.35
C TYR A 66 -28.53 5.16 -11.68
N ILE A 67 -27.47 4.56 -11.12
CA ILE A 67 -27.45 3.29 -10.43
C ILE A 67 -27.28 3.57 -8.93
N TYR A 68 -28.35 3.98 -8.28
CA TYR A 68 -28.35 4.39 -6.88
C TYR A 68 -28.89 3.31 -5.96
N SER A 69 -28.26 3.16 -4.77
CA SER A 69 -28.81 2.38 -3.69
C SER A 69 -29.46 3.29 -2.64
N GLU A 70 -30.57 2.86 -2.07
CA GLU A 70 -31.22 3.53 -0.94
C GLU A 70 -30.52 3.17 0.39
N GLU A 71 -29.97 1.96 0.48
CA GLU A 71 -29.26 1.45 1.64
C GLU A 71 -27.75 1.39 1.35
N ASN A 72 -26.93 1.50 2.41
CA ASN A 72 -25.49 1.33 2.28
C ASN A 72 -25.15 -0.14 2.10
N LEU A 73 -24.62 -0.49 0.96
CA LEU A 73 -24.20 -1.86 0.61
C LEU A 73 -22.74 -2.14 0.97
N GLY A 74 -21.94 -1.10 1.29
CA GLY A 74 -20.50 -1.17 1.48
C GLY A 74 -19.72 -1.18 0.16
N CYS A 75 -18.42 -0.95 0.25
CA CYS A 75 -17.54 -0.75 -0.90
C CYS A 75 -17.60 -1.95 -1.86
N ARG A 76 -17.35 -3.16 -1.35
CA ARG A 76 -17.31 -4.38 -2.16
C ARG A 76 -18.61 -4.59 -2.97
N LYS A 77 -19.72 -4.66 -2.26
CA LYS A 77 -21.00 -5.02 -2.88
C LYS A 77 -21.54 -3.91 -3.78
N ARG A 78 -21.34 -2.62 -3.37
CA ARG A 78 -21.87 -1.52 -4.17
C ARG A 78 -21.14 -1.37 -5.49
N ILE A 79 -19.82 -1.41 -5.46
CA ILE A 79 -19.02 -1.25 -6.68
C ILE A 79 -19.20 -2.44 -7.61
N SER A 80 -19.09 -3.68 -7.09
CA SER A 80 -19.25 -4.86 -7.93
C SER A 80 -20.62 -4.94 -8.58
N SER A 81 -21.72 -4.79 -7.81
CA SER A 81 -23.08 -4.82 -8.38
C SER A 81 -23.35 -3.65 -9.33
N GLY A 82 -22.75 -2.49 -9.09
CA GLY A 82 -22.89 -1.34 -9.98
C GLY A 82 -22.21 -1.57 -11.32
N LEU A 83 -21.00 -2.11 -11.30
CA LEU A 83 -20.29 -2.46 -12.53
C LEU A 83 -20.94 -3.63 -13.28
N ASP A 84 -21.52 -4.62 -12.57
CA ASP A 84 -22.35 -5.67 -13.18
C ASP A 84 -23.51 -5.06 -13.99
N GLU A 85 -24.16 -4.03 -13.41
CA GLU A 85 -25.23 -3.32 -14.09
C GLU A 85 -24.73 -2.52 -15.29
N VAL A 86 -23.62 -1.77 -15.16
CA VAL A 86 -22.97 -1.04 -16.28
C VAL A 86 -22.67 -1.99 -17.43
N PHE A 87 -22.00 -3.12 -17.17
CA PHE A 87 -21.63 -4.07 -18.21
C PHE A 87 -22.81 -4.91 -18.74
N SER A 88 -24.01 -4.78 -18.18
CA SER A 88 -25.23 -5.27 -18.82
C SER A 88 -25.65 -4.39 -20.03
N TYR A 89 -25.26 -3.13 -20.03
CA TYR A 89 -25.60 -2.16 -21.10
C TYR A 89 -24.49 -2.01 -22.14
N VAL A 90 -23.20 -2.02 -21.73
CA VAL A 90 -22.06 -1.67 -22.60
C VAL A 90 -21.01 -2.77 -22.67
N GLU A 91 -20.26 -2.83 -23.78
CA GLU A 91 -19.21 -3.83 -23.99
C GLU A 91 -17.89 -3.46 -23.28
N ASP A 92 -17.62 -2.20 -23.13
CA ASP A 92 -16.45 -1.64 -22.46
C ASP A 92 -16.81 -0.33 -21.73
N ALA A 93 -16.03 0.05 -20.72
CA ALA A 93 -16.22 1.31 -20.01
C ALA A 93 -14.92 1.80 -19.38
N ILE A 94 -14.81 3.13 -19.25
CA ILE A 94 -13.83 3.83 -18.42
C ILE A 94 -14.46 4.04 -17.05
N ILE A 95 -13.73 3.67 -15.98
CA ILE A 95 -14.23 3.69 -14.61
C ILE A 95 -13.40 4.69 -13.79
N LEU A 96 -14.09 5.60 -13.09
CA LEU A 96 -13.50 6.59 -12.19
C LEU A 96 -14.22 6.56 -10.84
N GLU A 97 -13.46 6.72 -9.77
CA GLU A 97 -13.98 6.99 -8.42
C GLU A 97 -13.95 8.49 -8.12
N ASP A 98 -14.71 8.93 -7.12
CA ASP A 98 -14.94 10.35 -6.82
C ASP A 98 -13.69 11.09 -6.25
N ASP A 99 -12.56 10.41 -6.15
CA ASP A 99 -11.25 10.96 -5.76
C ASP A 99 -10.13 10.71 -6.77
N CYS A 100 -10.43 10.07 -7.90
CA CYS A 100 -9.48 9.75 -8.95
C CYS A 100 -9.54 10.81 -10.07
N VAL A 101 -8.65 11.81 -10.01
CA VAL A 101 -8.62 12.93 -10.97
C VAL A 101 -7.77 12.56 -12.19
N PRO A 102 -8.38 12.36 -13.37
CA PRO A 102 -7.64 12.00 -14.57
C PRO A 102 -6.99 13.24 -15.22
N HIS A 103 -5.82 13.03 -15.85
CA HIS A 103 -5.30 13.95 -16.85
C HIS A 103 -6.18 13.95 -18.09
N GLU A 104 -6.23 15.05 -18.86
CA GLU A 104 -7.04 15.15 -20.09
C GLU A 104 -6.74 14.02 -21.09
N ASP A 105 -5.51 13.55 -21.18
CA ASP A 105 -5.07 12.49 -22.08
C ASP A 105 -5.50 11.08 -21.64
N PHE A 106 -5.94 10.91 -20.39
CA PHE A 106 -6.36 9.61 -19.86
C PHE A 106 -7.50 8.98 -20.66
N PHE A 107 -8.49 9.79 -21.05
CA PHE A 107 -9.63 9.28 -21.80
C PHE A 107 -9.22 8.80 -23.19
N ALA A 108 -8.41 9.57 -23.91
CA ALA A 108 -7.92 9.19 -25.24
C ALA A 108 -7.02 7.92 -25.16
N TYR A 109 -6.20 7.82 -24.12
CA TYR A 109 -5.39 6.62 -23.83
C TYR A 109 -6.28 5.39 -23.61
N CYS A 110 -7.35 5.50 -22.82
CA CYS A 110 -8.29 4.41 -22.62
C CYS A 110 -9.05 4.04 -23.90
N GLU A 111 -9.52 5.04 -24.68
CA GLU A 111 -10.24 4.82 -25.94
C GLU A 111 -9.38 4.01 -26.91
N ASP A 112 -8.15 4.45 -27.16
CA ASP A 112 -7.23 3.77 -28.11
C ASP A 112 -6.98 2.32 -27.66
N LEU A 113 -6.74 2.08 -26.38
CA LEU A 113 -6.40 0.75 -25.88
C LEU A 113 -7.61 -0.18 -25.74
N LEU A 114 -8.78 0.34 -25.40
CA LEU A 114 -10.03 -0.44 -25.42
C LEU A 114 -10.33 -0.95 -26.83
N ASP A 115 -10.12 -0.12 -27.85
CA ASP A 115 -10.33 -0.54 -29.23
C ASP A 115 -9.22 -1.46 -29.75
N TYR A 116 -7.97 -1.22 -29.35
CA TYR A 116 -6.82 -1.99 -29.82
C TYR A 116 -6.80 -3.44 -29.28
N TYR A 117 -7.16 -3.63 -27.99
CA TYR A 117 -7.11 -4.93 -27.31
C TYR A 117 -8.47 -5.60 -27.10
N LYS A 118 -9.54 -5.11 -27.71
CA LYS A 118 -10.91 -5.64 -27.54
C LYS A 118 -11.07 -7.14 -27.78
N ASP A 119 -10.23 -7.71 -28.65
CA ASP A 119 -10.24 -9.12 -29.04
C ASP A 119 -9.12 -9.94 -28.36
N ASP A 120 -8.32 -9.34 -27.45
CA ASP A 120 -7.24 -10.04 -26.75
C ASP A 120 -7.65 -10.38 -25.31
N GLU A 121 -8.04 -11.64 -25.08
CA GLU A 121 -8.50 -12.13 -23.78
C GLU A 121 -7.42 -12.15 -22.67
N LYS A 122 -6.15 -11.96 -23.04
CA LYS A 122 -5.05 -11.86 -22.06
C LYS A 122 -5.04 -10.52 -21.35
N ILE A 123 -5.60 -9.48 -21.96
CA ILE A 123 -5.66 -8.15 -21.38
C ILE A 123 -7.00 -8.00 -20.67
N MET A 124 -6.97 -7.81 -19.37
CA MET A 124 -8.18 -7.69 -18.56
C MET A 124 -8.45 -6.28 -18.04
N ALA A 125 -7.44 -5.44 -17.94
CA ALA A 125 -7.57 -4.08 -17.44
C ALA A 125 -6.64 -3.10 -18.15
N ILE A 126 -7.04 -1.84 -18.21
CA ILE A 126 -6.22 -0.70 -18.61
C ILE A 126 -6.22 0.24 -17.41
N SER A 127 -5.06 0.49 -16.80
CA SER A 127 -4.93 1.38 -15.65
C SER A 127 -4.46 2.76 -16.08
N GLY A 128 -4.91 3.80 -15.37
CA GLY A 128 -4.38 5.15 -15.49
C GLY A 128 -3.17 5.44 -14.60
N ASN A 129 -2.85 4.53 -13.68
CA ASN A 129 -1.77 4.74 -12.73
C ASN A 129 -0.41 4.28 -13.24
N ASN A 130 0.60 5.03 -12.84
CA ASN A 130 1.99 4.60 -12.84
C ASN A 130 2.62 4.99 -11.51
N PHE A 131 3.08 4.00 -10.74
CA PHE A 131 3.72 4.17 -9.43
C PHE A 131 5.24 4.04 -9.49
N GLN A 132 5.82 4.05 -10.68
CA GLN A 132 7.27 3.98 -10.85
C GLN A 132 7.94 5.30 -10.45
N THR A 133 9.25 5.24 -10.23
CA THR A 133 10.08 6.42 -9.96
C THR A 133 10.25 7.31 -11.21
N ASP A 134 10.71 8.54 -11.03
CA ASP A 134 10.92 9.51 -12.11
C ASP A 134 11.96 9.05 -13.15
N ASP A 135 12.84 8.14 -12.78
CA ASP A 135 13.88 7.55 -13.63
C ASP A 135 13.40 6.29 -14.38
N PHE A 136 12.15 5.87 -14.17
CA PHE A 136 11.56 4.80 -14.96
C PHE A 136 11.26 5.28 -16.39
N GLU A 137 12.05 4.82 -17.34
CA GLU A 137 11.92 5.18 -18.76
C GLU A 137 11.74 3.93 -19.61
N ILE A 138 10.69 3.93 -20.43
CA ILE A 138 10.44 2.97 -21.50
C ILE A 138 10.14 3.74 -22.78
N GLU A 139 10.48 3.16 -23.93
CA GLU A 139 10.23 3.78 -25.24
C GLU A 139 8.75 3.73 -25.63
N GLU A 140 8.03 2.70 -25.19
CA GLU A 140 6.62 2.49 -25.46
C GLU A 140 5.75 3.41 -24.60
N SER A 141 4.50 3.65 -25.03
CA SER A 141 3.56 4.48 -24.27
C SER A 141 3.02 3.79 -23.02
N TYR A 142 3.20 2.48 -22.91
CA TYR A 142 2.70 1.66 -21.79
C TYR A 142 3.44 0.32 -21.73
N TYR A 143 3.20 -0.42 -20.64
CA TYR A 143 3.74 -1.77 -20.41
C TYR A 143 2.67 -2.70 -19.84
N PHE A 144 2.98 -4.01 -19.81
CA PHE A 144 2.09 -5.02 -19.23
C PHE A 144 2.53 -5.40 -17.83
N SER A 145 1.56 -5.54 -16.94
CA SER A 145 1.73 -5.82 -15.53
C SER A 145 0.78 -6.91 -15.04
N ILE A 146 1.12 -7.60 -13.98
CA ILE A 146 0.19 -8.46 -13.24
C ILE A 146 -0.74 -7.65 -12.31
N PHE A 147 -0.47 -6.37 -12.07
CA PHE A 147 -1.22 -5.53 -11.14
C PHE A 147 -2.25 -4.65 -11.86
N PRO A 148 -3.56 -4.94 -11.78
CA PRO A 148 -4.62 -4.09 -12.32
C PRO A 148 -4.94 -2.96 -11.33
N HIS A 149 -4.12 -1.91 -11.33
CA HIS A 149 -4.39 -0.74 -10.50
C HIS A 149 -5.71 -0.06 -10.90
N CYS A 150 -6.49 0.37 -9.91
CA CYS A 150 -7.88 0.79 -10.10
C CYS A 150 -8.15 2.29 -9.86
N TRP A 151 -7.13 3.13 -9.70
CA TRP A 151 -7.34 4.58 -9.63
C TRP A 151 -7.46 5.15 -11.04
N GLY A 152 -8.70 5.20 -11.57
CA GLY A 152 -8.95 5.49 -12.96
C GLY A 152 -8.48 4.34 -13.87
N TRP A 153 -9.41 3.62 -14.41
CA TRP A 153 -9.13 2.41 -15.18
C TRP A 153 -10.21 2.14 -16.24
N ALA A 154 -9.97 1.17 -17.09
CA ALA A 154 -10.94 0.73 -18.07
C ALA A 154 -10.89 -0.79 -18.25
N THR A 155 -12.03 -1.39 -18.65
CA THR A 155 -12.13 -2.82 -18.90
C THR A 155 -13.29 -3.14 -19.83
N TRP A 156 -13.42 -4.40 -20.18
CA TRP A 156 -14.45 -4.96 -21.05
C TRP A 156 -15.43 -5.83 -20.27
N ARG A 157 -16.67 -5.95 -20.78
CA ARG A 157 -17.70 -6.85 -20.22
C ARG A 157 -17.18 -8.27 -20.00
N ASN A 158 -16.48 -8.84 -21.00
CA ASN A 158 -15.96 -10.19 -20.91
C ASN A 158 -14.90 -10.34 -19.81
N SER A 159 -14.07 -9.35 -19.60
CA SER A 159 -13.05 -9.34 -18.55
C SER A 159 -13.70 -9.17 -17.17
N TRP A 160 -14.62 -8.19 -17.03
CA TRP A 160 -15.37 -8.00 -15.78
C TRP A 160 -16.21 -9.22 -15.42
N GLY A 161 -16.81 -9.91 -16.39
CA GLY A 161 -17.56 -11.14 -16.19
C GLY A 161 -16.76 -12.31 -15.57
N LYS A 162 -15.42 -12.20 -15.51
CA LYS A 162 -14.53 -13.14 -14.82
C LYS A 162 -14.31 -12.80 -13.34
N MET A 163 -14.92 -11.72 -12.84
CA MET A 163 -14.81 -11.27 -11.45
C MET A 163 -15.39 -12.28 -10.47
N ASP A 164 -14.58 -12.82 -9.55
CA ASP A 164 -15.01 -13.67 -8.44
C ASP A 164 -15.08 -12.85 -7.15
N VAL A 165 -16.16 -12.09 -6.98
CA VAL A 165 -16.39 -11.20 -5.82
C VAL A 165 -16.29 -11.95 -4.48
N GLU A 166 -16.74 -13.21 -4.45
CA GLU A 166 -16.74 -14.05 -3.25
C GLU A 166 -15.47 -14.91 -3.12
N MET A 167 -14.54 -14.82 -4.09
CA MET A 167 -13.29 -15.57 -4.14
C MET A 167 -13.47 -17.09 -3.93
N LYS A 168 -14.54 -17.66 -4.47
CA LYS A 168 -14.90 -19.07 -4.27
C LYS A 168 -13.84 -20.05 -4.72
N SER A 169 -13.06 -19.68 -5.72
CA SER A 169 -11.94 -20.46 -6.25
C SER A 169 -10.67 -20.36 -5.42
N TRP A 170 -10.53 -19.36 -4.51
CA TRP A 170 -9.33 -19.08 -3.75
C TRP A 170 -8.77 -20.27 -2.95
N PRO A 171 -9.57 -21.06 -2.18
CA PRO A 171 -9.04 -22.19 -1.42
C PRO A 171 -8.28 -23.21 -2.27
N ASN A 172 -8.70 -23.40 -3.52
CA ASN A 172 -8.05 -24.32 -4.46
C ASN A 172 -6.87 -23.64 -5.17
N TYR A 173 -7.03 -22.38 -5.58
CA TYR A 173 -5.98 -21.62 -6.26
C TYR A 173 -4.76 -21.41 -5.37
N LYS A 174 -4.96 -21.10 -4.09
CA LYS A 174 -3.88 -20.91 -3.10
C LYS A 174 -2.88 -22.06 -3.01
N VAL A 175 -3.34 -23.28 -3.24
CA VAL A 175 -2.50 -24.49 -3.19
C VAL A 175 -2.14 -25.00 -4.58
N SER A 176 -2.50 -24.27 -5.63
CA SER A 176 -2.21 -24.65 -7.01
C SER A 176 -0.80 -24.23 -7.41
N GLY A 177 -0.20 -24.97 -8.36
CA GLY A 177 1.06 -24.58 -8.97
C GLY A 177 0.98 -23.28 -9.77
N ASP A 178 -0.21 -22.85 -10.20
CA ASP A 178 -0.41 -21.60 -10.93
C ASP A 178 -0.14 -20.37 -10.04
N PHE A 179 -0.59 -20.40 -8.78
CA PHE A 179 -0.29 -19.33 -7.82
C PHE A 179 1.21 -19.31 -7.47
N ASP A 180 1.82 -20.48 -7.29
CA ASP A 180 3.27 -20.60 -7.02
C ASP A 180 4.12 -20.06 -8.16
N GLN A 181 3.70 -20.26 -9.41
CA GLN A 181 4.43 -19.74 -10.59
C GLN A 181 4.35 -18.21 -10.70
N LEU A 182 3.28 -17.60 -10.19
CA LEU A 182 3.15 -16.14 -10.16
C LEU A 182 4.07 -15.51 -9.12
N CYS A 183 4.32 -16.22 -8.01
CA CYS A 183 5.10 -15.71 -6.88
C CYS A 183 6.60 -15.79 -7.18
N TYR A 184 7.27 -14.65 -7.22
CA TYR A 184 8.72 -14.61 -7.47
C TYR A 184 9.57 -14.94 -6.25
N ASP A 185 9.03 -14.80 -5.02
CA ASP A 185 9.67 -15.24 -3.77
C ASP A 185 8.64 -15.61 -2.69
N VAL A 186 9.14 -16.09 -1.54
CA VAL A 186 8.30 -16.54 -0.42
C VAL A 186 7.56 -15.40 0.27
N PHE A 187 8.12 -14.19 0.31
CA PHE A 187 7.53 -13.02 0.96
C PHE A 187 6.38 -12.45 0.13
N PHE A 188 6.54 -12.40 -1.19
CA PHE A 188 5.45 -12.09 -2.12
C PHE A 188 4.28 -13.06 -1.91
N LYS A 189 4.57 -14.36 -1.86
CA LYS A 189 3.56 -15.39 -1.64
C LYS A 189 2.87 -15.23 -0.29
N GLU A 190 3.62 -14.97 0.78
CA GLU A 190 3.09 -14.75 2.14
C GLU A 190 2.18 -13.53 2.20
N TYR A 191 2.64 -12.40 1.65
CA TYR A 191 1.88 -11.16 1.59
C TYR A 191 0.51 -11.39 0.93
N TRP A 192 0.51 -11.86 -0.32
CA TRP A 192 -0.73 -12.04 -1.07
C TRP A 192 -1.61 -13.17 -0.52
N THR A 193 -1.03 -14.20 0.05
CA THR A 193 -1.79 -15.24 0.76
C THR A 193 -2.52 -14.65 1.96
N THR A 194 -1.89 -13.76 2.71
CA THR A 194 -2.50 -13.09 3.87
C THR A 194 -3.63 -12.16 3.43
N ILE A 195 -3.38 -11.29 2.46
CA ILE A 195 -4.39 -10.37 1.91
C ILE A 195 -5.60 -11.15 1.37
N TYR A 196 -5.38 -12.16 0.55
CA TYR A 196 -6.49 -12.93 -0.04
C TYR A 196 -7.23 -13.80 0.98
N ASN A 197 -6.56 -14.34 2.01
CA ASN A 197 -7.26 -15.01 3.10
C ASN A 197 -8.18 -14.05 3.88
N ASP A 198 -7.69 -12.85 4.22
CA ASP A 198 -8.48 -11.87 4.97
C ASP A 198 -9.63 -11.30 4.14
N THR A 199 -9.43 -11.12 2.85
CA THR A 199 -10.47 -10.72 1.89
C THR A 199 -11.54 -11.83 1.74
N TYR A 200 -11.13 -13.09 1.54
CA TYR A 200 -12.01 -14.25 1.46
C TYR A 200 -12.85 -14.45 2.73
N LEU A 201 -12.25 -14.22 3.91
CA LEU A 201 -12.92 -14.32 5.20
C LEU A 201 -13.81 -13.09 5.51
N GLY A 202 -13.88 -12.11 4.63
CA GLY A 202 -14.69 -10.91 4.81
C GLY A 202 -14.17 -9.94 5.86
N LYS A 203 -12.89 -10.04 6.25
CA LYS A 203 -12.26 -9.10 7.17
C LYS A 203 -11.92 -7.78 6.50
N ILE A 204 -11.73 -7.77 5.18
CA ILE A 204 -11.46 -6.62 4.35
C ILE A 204 -12.67 -6.41 3.44
N ASP A 205 -13.38 -5.28 3.59
CA ASP A 205 -14.49 -4.89 2.72
C ASP A 205 -13.98 -4.06 1.55
N THR A 206 -13.53 -4.74 0.50
CA THR A 206 -13.01 -4.15 -0.72
C THR A 206 -13.45 -4.96 -1.95
N TRP A 207 -13.26 -4.41 -3.15
CA TRP A 207 -13.51 -5.07 -4.43
C TRP A 207 -12.23 -5.23 -5.26
N ASP A 208 -11.23 -4.42 -5.02
CA ASP A 208 -10.00 -4.32 -5.82
C ASP A 208 -9.06 -5.51 -5.63
N TYR A 209 -8.95 -6.06 -4.42
CA TYR A 209 -8.22 -7.31 -4.18
C TYR A 209 -8.89 -8.50 -4.87
N GLN A 210 -10.22 -8.56 -4.89
CA GLN A 210 -10.95 -9.58 -5.65
C GLN A 210 -10.75 -9.41 -7.16
N TRP A 211 -10.63 -8.16 -7.65
CA TRP A 211 -10.32 -7.91 -9.05
C TRP A 211 -8.91 -8.36 -9.40
N THR A 212 -7.92 -7.98 -8.57
CA THR A 212 -6.54 -8.44 -8.75
C THR A 212 -6.45 -9.96 -8.72
N TYR A 213 -7.11 -10.60 -7.77
CA TYR A 213 -7.22 -12.06 -7.67
C TYR A 213 -7.84 -12.67 -8.94
N SER A 214 -8.94 -12.11 -9.43
CA SER A 214 -9.63 -12.61 -10.62
C SER A 214 -8.76 -12.50 -11.87
N CYS A 215 -8.03 -11.39 -12.03
CA CYS A 215 -7.03 -11.25 -13.10
C CYS A 215 -5.96 -12.35 -13.01
N TRP A 216 -5.39 -12.58 -11.84
CA TRP A 216 -4.37 -13.61 -11.66
C TRP A 216 -4.89 -15.03 -11.89
N TYR A 217 -6.08 -15.34 -11.36
CA TYR A 217 -6.72 -16.65 -11.54
C TYR A 217 -6.93 -16.98 -13.01
N HIS A 218 -7.29 -15.98 -13.82
CA HIS A 218 -7.50 -16.11 -15.26
C HIS A 218 -6.24 -15.82 -16.09
N LYS A 219 -5.06 -15.63 -15.46
CA LYS A 219 -3.78 -15.31 -16.12
C LYS A 219 -3.87 -14.05 -16.98
N GLY A 220 -4.75 -13.13 -16.58
CA GLY A 220 -4.95 -11.84 -17.24
C GLY A 220 -3.91 -10.82 -16.81
N LEU A 221 -3.61 -9.91 -17.73
CA LEU A 221 -2.66 -8.81 -17.55
C LEU A 221 -3.38 -7.47 -17.58
N ALA A 222 -2.78 -6.50 -16.93
CA ALA A 222 -3.15 -5.11 -17.03
C ALA A 222 -2.16 -4.33 -17.92
N ILE A 223 -2.65 -3.28 -18.56
CA ILE A 223 -1.86 -2.27 -19.24
C ILE A 223 -1.68 -1.09 -18.30
N LEU A 224 -0.46 -0.64 -18.09
CA LEU A 224 -0.11 0.52 -17.28
C LEU A 224 0.61 1.56 -18.14
N PRO A 225 0.28 2.86 -18.04
CA PRO A 225 0.92 3.90 -18.84
C PRO A 225 2.38 4.07 -18.43
N ASN A 226 3.23 4.55 -19.33
CA ASN A 226 4.63 4.86 -19.02
C ASN A 226 4.79 6.08 -18.10
N LYS A 227 3.75 6.89 -17.95
CA LYS A 227 3.67 8.02 -17.01
C LYS A 227 2.30 8.06 -16.35
N ASN A 228 2.24 8.51 -15.10
CA ASN A 228 1.00 8.56 -14.36
C ASN A 228 -0.02 9.50 -15.03
N LEU A 229 -1.24 9.00 -15.24
CA LEU A 229 -2.35 9.73 -15.85
C LEU A 229 -3.49 10.03 -14.88
N VAL A 230 -3.46 9.51 -13.66
CA VAL A 230 -4.52 9.72 -12.67
C VAL A 230 -3.94 10.03 -11.30
N SER A 231 -4.40 11.12 -10.68
CA SER A 231 -4.04 11.53 -9.33
C SER A 231 -5.15 11.15 -8.35
N ASN A 232 -4.82 10.49 -7.25
CA ASN A 232 -5.78 10.23 -6.18
C ASN A 232 -5.70 11.33 -5.12
N ILE A 233 -6.83 12.03 -4.90
CA ILE A 233 -6.98 13.14 -3.94
C ILE A 233 -7.77 12.73 -2.68
N GLY A 234 -8.02 11.44 -2.50
CA GLY A 234 -8.85 10.86 -1.42
C GLY A 234 -8.13 10.63 -0.09
N PHE A 235 -6.84 10.90 -0.01
CA PHE A 235 -6.01 10.71 1.19
C PHE A 235 -6.32 11.78 2.25
N ARG A 236 -7.27 11.50 3.15
CA ARG A 236 -7.68 12.39 4.25
C ARG A 236 -7.83 11.60 5.53
N GLU A 237 -7.80 12.29 6.69
CA GLU A 237 -7.99 11.66 8.02
C GLU A 237 -9.26 10.79 8.14
N ASN A 238 -10.24 10.98 7.27
CA ASN A 238 -11.50 10.23 7.22
C ASN A 238 -11.59 9.26 6.02
N ALA A 239 -10.48 8.93 5.36
CA ALA A 239 -10.46 8.01 4.23
C ALA A 239 -10.85 6.58 4.68
N THR A 240 -11.58 5.84 3.85
CA THR A 240 -12.12 4.52 4.20
C THR A 240 -11.04 3.44 4.24
N HIS A 241 -10.01 3.55 3.41
CA HIS A 241 -8.98 2.52 3.22
C HIS A 241 -7.53 3.05 3.22
N THR A 242 -7.31 4.36 3.32
CA THR A 242 -5.98 4.96 3.21
C THR A 242 -5.45 5.36 4.57
N THR A 243 -4.49 4.59 5.09
CA THR A 243 -3.80 4.88 6.35
C THR A 243 -2.64 5.86 6.13
N SER A 244 -2.11 6.43 7.22
CA SER A 244 -0.98 7.37 7.22
C SER A 244 0.32 6.86 6.56
N GLU A 245 0.42 5.57 6.30
CA GLU A 245 1.60 4.93 5.68
C GLU A 245 1.68 5.18 4.17
N ASN A 246 0.57 5.49 3.49
CA ASN A 246 0.52 5.67 2.04
C ASN A 246 0.67 7.13 1.56
N LYS A 247 1.28 8.01 2.36
CA LYS A 247 1.51 9.42 1.97
C LYS A 247 2.31 9.59 0.67
N LEU A 248 3.11 8.60 0.28
CA LEU A 248 3.88 8.62 -0.97
C LEU A 248 2.99 8.55 -2.22
N LEU A 249 1.77 8.05 -2.10
CA LEU A 249 0.83 7.88 -3.22
C LEU A 249 -0.21 9.00 -3.31
N GLU A 250 -0.24 9.88 -2.31
CA GLU A 250 -1.17 11.00 -2.27
C GLU A 250 -0.82 12.05 -3.31
N ASN A 251 -1.82 12.48 -4.09
CA ASN A 251 -1.67 13.57 -5.05
C ASN A 251 -0.50 13.39 -6.04
N LEU A 252 -0.24 12.15 -6.47
CA LEU A 252 0.80 11.91 -7.48
C LEU A 252 0.57 12.80 -8.70
N PRO A 253 1.62 13.46 -9.23
CA PRO A 253 1.48 14.30 -10.40
C PRO A 253 1.04 13.47 -11.61
N THR A 254 0.24 14.08 -12.48
CA THR A 254 -0.14 13.51 -13.77
C THR A 254 0.67 14.15 -14.89
N PHE A 255 0.87 13.41 -15.97
CA PHE A 255 1.72 13.82 -17.07
C PHE A 255 1.01 13.66 -18.40
N LYS A 256 1.45 14.45 -19.39
CA LYS A 256 0.97 14.35 -20.75
C LYS A 256 1.38 13.04 -21.41
N MET A 257 0.46 12.43 -22.15
CA MET A 257 0.68 11.27 -23.01
C MET A 257 1.00 11.73 -24.45
N ASN A 258 1.93 11.04 -25.08
CA ASN A 258 2.22 11.28 -26.49
C ASN A 258 1.33 10.40 -27.39
N PHE A 259 0.71 11.01 -28.40
CA PHE A 259 -0.10 10.33 -29.41
C PHE A 259 0.53 10.48 -30.82
N PRO A 260 0.38 9.49 -31.70
CA PRO A 260 -0.27 8.19 -31.46
C PRO A 260 0.50 7.33 -30.45
N LEU A 261 -0.20 6.44 -29.75
CA LEU A 261 0.44 5.53 -28.80
C LEU A 261 1.48 4.64 -29.49
N LYS A 262 2.64 4.52 -28.84
CA LYS A 262 3.68 3.57 -29.26
C LYS A 262 3.45 2.24 -28.54
N HIS A 263 2.95 1.25 -29.28
CA HIS A 263 2.62 -0.06 -28.74
C HIS A 263 3.86 -0.94 -28.54
N PRO A 264 3.94 -1.74 -27.45
CA PRO A 264 4.94 -2.80 -27.33
C PRO A 264 4.83 -3.83 -28.44
N THR A 265 5.95 -4.35 -28.90
CA THR A 265 6.00 -5.33 -29.99
C THR A 265 5.47 -6.72 -29.60
N CYS A 266 5.36 -7.02 -28.31
CA CYS A 266 4.80 -8.25 -27.78
C CYS A 266 4.18 -8.04 -26.40
N ILE A 267 3.20 -8.88 -26.07
CA ILE A 267 2.59 -8.92 -24.72
C ILE A 267 3.53 -9.68 -23.79
N LYS A 268 4.32 -8.93 -23.02
CA LYS A 268 5.25 -9.46 -22.01
C LYS A 268 5.23 -8.60 -20.78
N ILE A 269 5.13 -9.23 -19.62
CA ILE A 269 5.18 -8.57 -18.32
C ILE A 269 6.48 -7.80 -18.17
N ASN A 270 6.40 -6.55 -17.72
CA ASN A 270 7.56 -5.79 -17.26
C ASN A 270 7.85 -6.18 -15.80
N PHE A 271 8.71 -7.18 -15.66
CA PHE A 271 9.01 -7.75 -14.33
C PHE A 271 9.68 -6.71 -13.39
N GLU A 272 10.52 -5.84 -13.92
CA GLU A 272 11.20 -4.82 -13.09
C GLU A 272 10.20 -3.82 -12.51
N ALA A 273 9.23 -3.40 -13.33
CA ALA A 273 8.16 -2.52 -12.89
C ALA A 273 7.25 -3.21 -11.84
N ASP A 274 6.87 -4.46 -12.08
CA ASP A 274 6.05 -5.22 -11.13
C ASP A 274 6.79 -5.51 -9.82
N PHE A 275 8.08 -5.83 -9.90
CA PHE A 275 8.93 -6.01 -8.73
C PHE A 275 9.01 -4.73 -7.90
N TYR A 276 9.25 -3.58 -8.53
CA TYR A 276 9.26 -2.28 -7.85
C TYR A 276 7.93 -2.01 -7.12
N VAL A 277 6.80 -2.20 -7.79
CA VAL A 277 5.47 -2.02 -7.21
C VAL A 277 5.26 -2.93 -6.00
N SER A 278 5.63 -4.19 -6.13
CA SER A 278 5.52 -5.15 -5.04
C SER A 278 6.33 -4.75 -3.80
N GLU A 279 7.59 -4.35 -4.00
CA GLU A 279 8.49 -4.04 -2.90
C GLU A 279 8.15 -2.69 -2.22
N ASN A 280 7.73 -1.68 -2.99
CA ASN A 280 7.63 -0.30 -2.51
C ASN A 280 6.19 0.20 -2.35
N ILE A 281 5.23 -0.35 -3.11
CA ILE A 281 3.82 0.07 -3.06
C ILE A 281 2.98 -0.90 -2.22
N PHE A 282 3.22 -2.20 -2.36
CA PHE A 282 2.61 -3.23 -1.51
C PHE A 282 3.45 -3.57 -0.28
N PHE A 283 4.62 -2.93 -0.09
CA PHE A 283 5.48 -3.08 1.08
C PHE A 283 5.90 -4.52 1.39
N VAL A 284 6.08 -5.36 0.36
CA VAL A 284 6.60 -6.73 0.54
C VAL A 284 8.01 -6.70 1.13
N ASN A 285 8.78 -5.64 0.84
CA ASN A 285 10.11 -5.43 1.42
C ASN A 285 10.09 -5.32 2.95
N ASP A 286 9.03 -4.76 3.54
CA ASP A 286 8.89 -4.67 5.00
C ASP A 286 8.85 -6.05 5.67
N LEU A 287 8.22 -7.05 5.02
CA LEU A 287 8.22 -8.43 5.50
C LEU A 287 9.63 -9.01 5.47
N LYS A 288 10.42 -8.74 4.43
CA LYS A 288 11.81 -9.16 4.30
C LYS A 288 12.68 -8.55 5.39
N GLU A 289 12.53 -7.25 5.64
CA GLU A 289 13.27 -6.54 6.68
C GLU A 289 12.92 -7.06 8.09
N ARG A 290 11.64 -7.30 8.36
CA ARG A 290 11.19 -7.91 9.63
C ARG A 290 11.78 -9.30 9.82
N ALA A 291 11.67 -10.17 8.82
CA ALA A 291 12.22 -11.52 8.89
C ALA A 291 13.75 -11.52 9.08
N MET A 292 14.47 -10.60 8.43
CA MET A 292 15.91 -10.43 8.62
C MET A 292 16.22 -9.95 10.04
N THR A 293 15.49 -8.98 10.57
CA THR A 293 15.63 -8.48 11.94
C THR A 293 15.37 -9.57 12.96
N ASP A 294 14.32 -10.37 12.80
CA ASP A 294 14.01 -11.49 13.69
C ASP A 294 15.10 -12.56 13.66
N SER A 295 15.64 -12.88 12.50
CA SER A 295 16.80 -13.78 12.37
C SER A 295 18.04 -13.26 13.11
N MET A 296 18.28 -11.95 13.04
CA MET A 296 19.36 -11.30 13.78
C MET A 296 19.10 -11.33 15.30
N LYS A 297 17.89 -11.06 15.75
CA LYS A 297 17.51 -11.20 17.18
C LYS A 297 17.79 -12.61 17.70
N ILE A 298 17.44 -13.64 16.94
CA ILE A 298 17.73 -15.04 17.30
C ILE A 298 19.23 -15.26 17.48
N LYS A 299 20.07 -14.73 16.59
CA LYS A 299 21.53 -14.84 16.70
C LYS A 299 22.06 -14.11 17.94
N LEU A 300 21.56 -12.88 18.20
CA LEU A 300 21.90 -12.14 19.41
C LEU A 300 21.63 -12.98 20.66
N PHE A 301 20.42 -13.54 20.80
CA PHE A 301 20.10 -14.33 21.98
C PHE A 301 20.92 -15.62 22.08
N LYS A 302 21.24 -16.26 20.94
CA LYS A 302 22.19 -17.41 20.97
C LYS A 302 23.56 -17.01 21.50
N TYR A 303 24.07 -15.82 21.11
CA TYR A 303 25.32 -15.29 21.64
C TYR A 303 25.23 -15.02 23.16
N LEU A 304 24.16 -14.37 23.60
CA LEU A 304 23.93 -14.02 25.01
C LEU A 304 23.62 -15.25 25.89
N MET A 305 23.18 -16.37 25.31
CA MET A 305 22.99 -17.63 26.05
C MET A 305 24.31 -18.29 26.46
N ASP A 306 25.43 -17.92 25.85
CA ASP A 306 26.75 -18.38 26.32
C ASP A 306 27.13 -17.62 27.60
N LYS A 307 27.28 -18.36 28.69
CA LYS A 307 27.59 -17.81 30.02
C LYS A 307 28.87 -16.98 30.02
N ASN A 308 29.88 -17.39 29.26
CA ASN A 308 31.17 -16.70 29.19
C ASN A 308 30.96 -15.30 28.55
N ASN A 309 30.10 -15.18 27.54
CA ASN A 309 29.79 -13.91 26.90
C ASN A 309 29.06 -12.96 27.85
N LEU A 310 28.11 -13.48 28.65
CA LEU A 310 27.44 -12.70 29.68
C LEU A 310 28.41 -12.25 30.78
N GLU A 311 29.24 -13.14 31.28
CA GLU A 311 30.26 -12.82 32.29
C GLU A 311 31.23 -11.73 31.75
N GLU A 312 31.64 -11.82 30.49
CA GLU A 312 32.51 -10.82 29.86
C GLU A 312 31.80 -9.48 29.68
N LEU A 313 30.52 -9.50 29.27
CA LEU A 313 29.72 -8.29 29.10
C LEU A 313 29.57 -7.53 30.43
N PHE A 314 29.27 -8.25 31.52
CA PHE A 314 29.03 -7.72 32.87
C PHE A 314 30.27 -7.56 33.75
N LYS A 315 31.50 -7.70 33.22
CA LYS A 315 32.71 -7.24 33.90
C LYS A 315 32.70 -5.74 34.19
N ASN A 316 32.00 -4.98 33.34
CA ASN A 316 31.79 -3.54 33.46
C ASN A 316 30.30 -3.27 33.71
N LYS A 317 29.96 -2.05 34.08
CA LYS A 317 28.57 -1.61 34.16
C LYS A 317 27.92 -1.53 32.79
N VAL A 318 26.74 -2.09 32.65
CA VAL A 318 26.02 -2.20 31.39
C VAL A 318 24.83 -1.26 31.37
N TYR A 319 24.69 -0.53 30.28
CA TYR A 319 23.57 0.37 29.97
C TYR A 319 22.92 -0.07 28.67
N ILE A 320 21.61 0.17 28.52
CA ILE A 320 20.91 -0.05 27.27
C ILE A 320 20.43 1.30 26.75
N PHE A 321 20.82 1.63 25.52
CA PHE A 321 20.28 2.79 24.81
C PHE A 321 19.11 2.35 23.95
N GLY A 322 17.91 2.85 24.27
CA GLY A 322 16.64 2.49 23.66
C GLY A 322 15.70 1.80 24.65
N THR A 323 14.51 2.34 24.76
CA THR A 323 13.42 1.87 25.66
C THR A 323 12.30 1.17 24.89
N ALA A 324 12.49 0.90 23.60
CA ALA A 324 11.57 0.14 22.78
C ALA A 324 11.67 -1.37 23.07
N GLU A 325 10.80 -2.15 22.47
CA GLU A 325 10.59 -3.56 22.70
C GLU A 325 11.91 -4.39 22.81
N LEU A 326 12.85 -4.20 21.89
CA LEU A 326 14.12 -4.91 21.91
C LEU A 326 14.95 -4.60 23.16
N GLY A 327 14.98 -3.34 23.62
CA GLY A 327 15.67 -2.95 24.85
C GLY A 327 15.09 -3.62 26.08
N GLU A 328 13.77 -3.71 26.16
CA GLU A 328 13.04 -4.39 27.23
C GLU A 328 13.29 -5.90 27.23
N ILE A 329 13.28 -6.52 26.05
CA ILE A 329 13.56 -7.96 25.89
C ILE A 329 14.98 -8.29 26.32
N ILE A 330 15.99 -7.51 25.90
CA ILE A 330 17.40 -7.69 26.30
C ILE A 330 17.53 -7.57 27.83
N ASN A 331 16.94 -6.55 28.43
CA ASN A 331 16.97 -6.35 29.87
C ASN A 331 16.28 -7.50 30.62
N SER A 332 15.12 -7.96 30.14
CA SER A 332 14.41 -9.09 30.74
C SER A 332 15.23 -10.37 30.67
N PHE A 333 15.92 -10.60 29.55
CA PHE A 333 16.85 -11.73 29.41
C PHE A 333 18.00 -11.66 30.42
N PHE A 334 18.59 -10.49 30.63
CA PHE A 334 19.64 -10.32 31.65
C PHE A 334 19.12 -10.62 33.04
N LYS A 335 17.95 -10.07 33.41
CA LYS A 335 17.31 -10.31 34.71
C LYS A 335 17.09 -11.80 35.00
N VAL A 336 16.58 -12.55 34.02
CA VAL A 336 16.33 -13.99 34.15
C VAL A 336 17.64 -14.76 34.37
N ASN A 337 18.76 -14.29 33.82
CA ASN A 337 20.09 -14.89 33.96
C ASN A 337 20.88 -14.34 35.17
N GLY A 338 20.25 -13.54 36.04
CA GLY A 338 20.86 -13.03 37.28
C GLY A 338 21.71 -11.77 37.08
N TYR A 339 21.61 -11.10 35.97
CA TYR A 339 22.31 -9.85 35.68
C TYR A 339 21.34 -8.65 35.68
N SER A 340 21.85 -7.45 35.96
CA SER A 340 21.06 -6.23 35.91
C SER A 340 21.84 -5.09 35.23
N ILE A 341 21.15 -4.32 34.39
CA ILE A 341 21.71 -3.10 33.83
C ILE A 341 21.66 -1.96 34.86
N GLU A 342 22.51 -0.96 34.68
CA GLU A 342 22.52 0.24 35.53
C GLU A 342 21.32 1.15 35.23
N LYS A 343 21.14 1.53 33.94
CA LYS A 343 20.08 2.41 33.49
C LYS A 343 19.74 2.17 32.02
N PHE A 344 18.54 2.59 31.64
CA PHE A 344 18.22 2.84 30.24
C PHE A 344 18.65 4.26 29.83
N MET A 345 18.97 4.43 28.54
CA MET A 345 19.30 5.72 27.95
C MET A 345 18.39 6.04 26.76
N VAL A 346 18.04 7.32 26.61
CA VAL A 346 17.26 7.85 25.49
C VAL A 346 17.82 9.18 24.99
N ASN A 347 17.56 9.54 23.75
CA ASN A 347 18.02 10.82 23.19
C ASN A 347 17.47 12.04 23.91
N LYS A 348 16.22 11.95 24.39
CA LYS A 348 15.50 13.02 25.10
C LYS A 348 14.50 12.41 26.08
N LEU A 349 14.60 12.82 27.34
CA LEU A 349 13.62 12.43 28.37
C LEU A 349 12.30 13.16 28.14
N SER A 350 11.19 12.44 28.37
CA SER A 350 9.85 13.01 28.52
C SER A 350 9.38 12.83 29.96
N GLU A 351 8.43 13.65 30.40
CA GLU A 351 7.88 13.56 31.79
C GLU A 351 7.30 12.18 32.11
N ASN A 352 6.86 11.44 31.10
CA ASN A 352 6.23 10.11 31.23
C ASN A 352 7.22 8.93 31.09
N ASN A 353 8.52 9.18 30.92
CA ASN A 353 9.48 8.12 30.59
C ASN A 353 10.76 8.22 31.43
N GLN A 354 10.59 8.39 32.76
CA GLN A 354 11.72 8.52 33.71
C GLN A 354 12.14 7.17 34.31
N GLU A 355 11.30 6.15 34.20
CA GLU A 355 11.56 4.81 34.71
C GLU A 355 10.91 3.76 33.78
N LEU A 356 11.60 2.66 33.55
CA LEU A 356 11.12 1.52 32.76
C LEU A 356 11.41 0.22 33.53
N ASN A 357 10.37 -0.50 33.90
CA ASN A 357 10.48 -1.79 34.63
C ASN A 357 11.30 -1.72 35.93
N GLY A 358 11.21 -0.59 36.68
CA GLY A 358 11.94 -0.35 37.92
C GLY A 358 13.39 0.12 37.71
N ILE A 359 13.76 0.51 36.48
CA ILE A 359 15.10 1.01 36.13
C ILE A 359 14.99 2.44 35.62
N GLU A 360 15.81 3.32 36.16
CA GLU A 360 15.85 4.73 35.76
C GLU A 360 16.19 4.89 34.27
N VAL A 361 15.50 5.82 33.60
CA VAL A 361 15.79 6.22 32.22
C VAL A 361 16.47 7.58 32.23
N VAL A 362 17.59 7.71 31.54
CA VAL A 362 18.41 8.93 31.54
C VAL A 362 18.76 9.38 30.12
N GLU A 363 19.11 10.66 29.98
CA GLU A 363 19.78 11.14 28.77
C GLU A 363 21.28 10.79 28.82
N PRO A 364 21.94 10.57 27.67
CA PRO A 364 23.38 10.35 27.62
C PRO A 364 24.09 11.62 28.10
N THR A 365 24.58 11.60 29.32
CA THR A 365 25.41 12.61 29.91
C THR A 365 26.74 11.96 30.28
N ARG A 366 27.77 12.74 30.67
CA ARG A 366 29.01 12.15 31.17
C ARG A 366 28.68 11.17 32.30
N LEU A 367 29.00 9.91 32.07
CA LEU A 367 28.91 8.89 33.11
C LEU A 367 29.95 9.24 34.19
N PHE A 368 29.54 9.16 35.47
CA PHE A 368 30.46 9.33 36.61
C PHE A 368 31.47 8.17 36.70
N GLU A 369 31.29 7.14 35.88
CA GLU A 369 32.05 5.91 35.92
C GLU A 369 32.97 5.81 34.70
N LYS A 370 34.24 5.51 35.00
CA LYS A 370 35.30 5.54 33.98
C LYS A 370 35.28 4.36 33.02
N GLU A 371 34.53 3.27 33.33
CA GLU A 371 34.45 2.06 32.52
C GLU A 371 33.01 1.58 32.45
N ALA A 372 32.43 1.55 31.26
CA ALA A 372 31.07 1.12 31.04
C ALA A 372 30.87 0.52 29.66
N LYS A 373 29.82 -0.27 29.49
CA LYS A 373 29.39 -0.81 28.20
C LYS A 373 27.96 -0.32 27.91
N ILE A 374 27.74 0.19 26.68
CA ILE A 374 26.43 0.64 26.22
C ILE A 374 26.01 -0.23 25.03
N ILE A 375 24.87 -0.90 25.19
CA ILE A 375 24.23 -1.65 24.12
C ILE A 375 23.17 -0.75 23.47
N VAL A 376 23.34 -0.42 22.21
CA VAL A 376 22.37 0.32 21.43
C VAL A 376 21.35 -0.67 20.85
N SER A 377 20.13 -0.68 21.40
CA SER A 377 19.04 -1.61 21.08
C SER A 377 18.03 -1.01 20.07
N ILE A 378 18.53 -0.23 19.10
CA ILE A 378 17.70 0.40 18.09
C ILE A 378 17.57 -0.51 16.86
N GLU A 379 16.34 -0.82 16.48
CA GLU A 379 16.04 -1.56 15.25
C GLU A 379 16.18 -0.63 14.03
N GLY A 380 16.34 -1.21 12.83
CA GLY A 380 16.57 -0.45 11.59
C GLY A 380 18.02 0.03 11.44
N ASN A 381 18.25 1.07 10.67
CA ASN A 381 19.58 1.54 10.27
C ASN A 381 20.10 2.77 11.06
N HIS A 382 19.36 3.21 12.09
CA HIS A 382 19.72 4.41 12.88
C HIS A 382 20.75 4.14 13.99
N ASP A 383 21.09 2.89 14.27
CA ASP A 383 22.06 2.50 15.27
C ASP A 383 23.44 3.15 15.03
N LYS A 384 23.92 3.23 13.79
CA LYS A 384 25.21 3.83 13.45
C LYS A 384 25.28 5.32 13.78
N GLU A 385 24.21 6.07 13.53
CA GLU A 385 24.13 7.50 13.85
C GLU A 385 24.15 7.71 15.37
N ILE A 386 23.39 6.92 16.10
CA ILE A 386 23.34 6.96 17.57
C ILE A 386 24.71 6.60 18.17
N ILE A 387 25.37 5.56 17.68
CA ILE A 387 26.71 5.15 18.13
C ILE A 387 27.72 6.30 17.90
N ALA A 388 27.68 6.93 16.72
CA ALA A 388 28.55 8.07 16.43
C ALA A 388 28.33 9.22 17.40
N LYS A 389 27.07 9.54 17.72
CA LYS A 389 26.69 10.58 18.70
C LYS A 389 27.16 10.22 20.12
N LEU A 390 26.93 9.00 20.57
CA LEU A 390 27.39 8.53 21.89
C LEU A 390 28.92 8.55 22.01
N LYS A 391 29.65 8.17 20.98
CA LYS A 391 31.11 8.26 20.93
C LYS A 391 31.63 9.69 21.05
N GLN A 392 30.86 10.69 20.59
CA GLN A 392 31.20 12.10 20.78
C GLN A 392 31.00 12.55 22.23
N ILE A 393 29.92 12.07 22.89
CA ILE A 393 29.59 12.42 24.27
C ILE A 393 30.63 11.82 25.24
N PHE A 394 31.01 10.57 25.05
CA PHE A 394 31.89 9.79 25.93
C PHE A 394 33.34 9.72 25.42
N LYS A 395 33.79 10.73 24.70
CA LYS A 395 35.08 10.75 23.97
C LYS A 395 36.31 10.53 24.86
N GLU A 396 36.25 10.92 26.14
CA GLU A 396 37.36 10.82 27.09
C GLU A 396 37.21 9.65 28.10
N ASP A 397 36.09 8.94 28.03
CA ASP A 397 35.76 7.84 28.94
C ASP A 397 36.11 6.48 28.29
N ARG A 398 36.46 5.48 29.10
CA ARG A 398 36.62 4.07 28.64
C ARG A 398 35.24 3.43 28.49
N VAL A 399 34.42 3.94 27.57
CA VAL A 399 33.07 3.44 27.31
C VAL A 399 33.10 2.66 25.99
N GLU A 400 32.76 1.39 26.08
CA GLU A 400 32.54 0.54 24.91
C GLU A 400 31.10 0.65 24.47
N ILE A 401 30.86 0.99 23.20
CA ILE A 401 29.53 1.20 22.64
C ILE A 401 29.33 0.22 21.49
N PHE A 402 28.34 -0.64 21.62
CA PHE A 402 28.00 -1.70 20.68
C PHE A 402 26.61 -1.49 20.09
N SER A 403 26.43 -1.75 18.80
CA SER A 403 25.11 -2.08 18.30
C SER A 403 24.74 -3.49 18.81
N TRP A 404 23.46 -3.73 19.09
CA TRP A 404 22.98 -5.07 19.33
C TRP A 404 23.34 -6.03 18.17
N LYS A 405 23.54 -5.50 16.98
CA LYS A 405 23.97 -6.24 15.78
C LYS A 405 25.44 -6.68 15.82
N ASP A 406 26.27 -6.05 16.66
CA ASP A 406 27.70 -6.41 16.79
C ASP A 406 27.92 -7.72 17.54
N PHE A 407 26.87 -8.27 18.16
CA PHE A 407 26.89 -9.56 18.87
C PHE A 407 26.53 -10.76 17.97
N ILE A 408 26.42 -10.56 16.64
CA ILE A 408 25.88 -11.56 15.73
C ILE A 408 26.98 -12.16 14.86
#